data_0c9e7fc9c400abbe3fa3fa1d83443008
#
_entry.id   0c9e7fc9c400abbe3fa3fa1d83443008
#
_cell.length_a   1.000
_cell.length_b   1.000
_cell.length_c   1.000
_cell.angle_alpha   90.00
_cell.angle_beta   90.00
_cell.angle_gamma   90.00
#
_symmetry.space_group_name_H-M   'P 1'
#
loop_
_entity.id
_entity.type
_entity.pdbx_description
1 polymer ?
#
loop_
_entity_poly.entity_id
_entity_poly.type
_entity_poly.pdbx_seq_one_letter_code
_entity_poly.pdbx_strand_id
1 'polypeptide(L)'
;MAKQYSNFKDFYPYYIQQHKNKYTKLLHFIGAWLFISFIFNLIYSHEIKYLLFAFLSAYGFAWIGHFFIEENKPATFDYPVYSFMGDCLMFIEILKGKHKIL
;
A
#
# COMPACT_ATOMS: atom_id res chain seq x y z
N MET A 1 8.19 -10.42 -18.27
CA MET A 1 6.86 -11.03 -18.34
C MET A 1 5.85 -10.01 -18.85
N ALA A 2 5.01 -10.43 -19.78
CA ALA A 2 3.99 -9.54 -20.32
C ALA A 2 2.97 -9.19 -19.23
N LYS A 3 2.59 -7.92 -19.20
CA LYS A 3 1.59 -7.45 -18.24
C LYS A 3 0.20 -7.89 -18.70
N GLN A 4 -0.57 -8.48 -17.76
CA GLN A 4 -1.92 -8.94 -18.04
C GLN A 4 -2.96 -7.84 -17.98
N TYR A 5 -2.67 -6.76 -17.24
CA TYR A 5 -3.65 -5.72 -16.97
C TYR A 5 -3.26 -4.44 -17.69
N SER A 6 -4.17 -3.94 -18.52
CA SER A 6 -3.96 -2.71 -19.31
C SER A 6 -4.71 -1.52 -18.74
N ASN A 7 -5.53 -1.73 -17.69
CA ASN A 7 -6.24 -0.66 -17.02
C ASN A 7 -6.39 -0.98 -15.55
N PHE A 8 -6.64 0.05 -14.76
CA PHE A 8 -6.72 -0.11 -13.31
C PHE A 8 -7.96 -0.90 -12.89
N LYS A 9 -9.06 -0.72 -13.58
CA LYS A 9 -10.31 -1.41 -13.23
C LYS A 9 -10.13 -2.92 -13.23
N ASP A 10 -9.42 -3.45 -14.21
CA ASP A 10 -9.16 -4.88 -14.30
C ASP A 10 -8.06 -5.32 -13.33
N PHE A 11 -7.12 -4.44 -13.04
CA PHE A 11 -6.03 -4.73 -12.12
C PHE A 11 -6.49 -4.82 -10.66
N TYR A 12 -7.41 -3.98 -10.24
CA TYR A 12 -7.73 -3.83 -8.81
C TYR A 12 -8.25 -5.12 -8.14
N PRO A 13 -9.11 -5.92 -8.77
CA PRO A 13 -9.50 -7.20 -8.15
C PRO A 13 -8.31 -8.13 -7.90
N TYR A 14 -7.34 -8.16 -8.81
CA TYR A 14 -6.09 -8.89 -8.62
C TYR A 14 -5.32 -8.31 -7.43
N TYR A 15 -5.22 -6.98 -7.34
CA TYR A 15 -4.54 -6.32 -6.23
C TYR A 15 -5.14 -6.72 -4.88
N ILE A 16 -6.48 -6.72 -4.78
CA ILE A 16 -7.16 -7.08 -3.53
C ILE A 16 -6.90 -8.55 -3.18
N GLN A 17 -6.85 -9.45 -4.16
CA GLN A 17 -6.52 -10.85 -3.89
C GLN A 17 -5.11 -11.03 -3.34
N GLN A 18 -4.19 -10.15 -3.71
CA GLN A 18 -2.82 -10.17 -3.18
C GLN A 18 -2.76 -9.65 -1.74
N HIS A 19 -3.86 -9.09 -1.24
CA HIS A 19 -3.97 -8.53 0.12
C HIS A 19 -5.16 -9.14 0.86
N LYS A 20 -5.41 -10.43 0.66
CA LYS A 20 -6.65 -11.06 1.17
C LYS A 20 -6.68 -11.20 2.68
N ASN A 21 -5.52 -11.29 3.34
CA ASN A 21 -5.47 -11.44 4.79
C ASN A 21 -5.71 -10.08 5.46
N LYS A 22 -6.55 -10.07 6.52
CA LYS A 22 -6.89 -8.82 7.20
C LYS A 22 -5.65 -8.16 7.83
N TYR A 23 -4.66 -8.94 8.25
CA TYR A 23 -3.44 -8.39 8.84
C TYR A 23 -2.58 -7.71 7.79
N THR A 24 -2.57 -8.21 6.56
CA THR A 24 -1.88 -7.54 5.45
C THR A 24 -2.53 -6.19 5.19
N LYS A 25 -3.86 -6.14 5.15
CA LYS A 25 -4.58 -4.89 4.97
C LYS A 25 -4.31 -3.92 6.13
N LEU A 26 -4.27 -4.44 7.36
CA LEU A 26 -3.96 -3.61 8.53
C LEU A 26 -2.56 -3.01 8.43
N LEU A 27 -1.58 -3.81 8.03
CA LEU A 27 -0.21 -3.31 7.87
C LEU A 27 -0.14 -2.22 6.81
N HIS A 28 -0.82 -2.39 5.68
CA HIS A 28 -0.90 -1.34 4.66
C HIS A 28 -1.56 -0.09 5.21
N PHE A 29 -2.60 -0.25 6.01
CA PHE A 29 -3.32 0.87 6.60
C PHE A 29 -2.43 1.66 7.55
N ILE A 30 -1.70 0.96 8.43
CA ILE A 30 -0.76 1.59 9.36
C ILE A 30 0.34 2.32 8.58
N GLY A 31 0.91 1.65 7.57
CA GLY A 31 1.96 2.24 6.75
C GLY A 31 1.49 3.49 6.03
N ALA A 32 0.25 3.48 5.54
CA ALA A 32 -0.34 4.65 4.87
C ALA A 32 -0.50 5.83 5.82
N TRP A 33 -0.96 5.59 7.05
CA TRP A 33 -1.07 6.66 8.04
C TRP A 33 0.29 7.25 8.41
N LEU A 34 1.30 6.39 8.55
CA LEU A 34 2.66 6.85 8.81
C LEU A 34 3.19 7.66 7.63
N PHE A 35 2.93 7.19 6.41
CA PHE A 35 3.31 7.94 5.20
C PHE A 35 2.72 9.34 5.23
N ILE A 36 1.42 9.45 5.48
CA ILE A 36 0.73 10.75 5.54
C ILE A 36 1.35 11.63 6.63
N SER A 37 1.61 11.06 7.80
CA SER A 37 2.18 11.80 8.92
C SER A 37 3.56 12.34 8.59
N PHE A 38 4.41 11.53 7.97
CA PHE A 38 5.76 11.99 7.59
C PHE A 38 5.71 13.02 6.47
N ILE A 39 4.73 12.93 5.55
CA ILE A 39 4.58 13.97 4.53
C ILE A 39 4.19 15.30 5.17
N PHE A 40 3.30 15.30 6.16
CA PHE A 40 2.98 16.53 6.90
C PHE A 40 4.22 17.08 7.62
N ASN A 41 5.04 16.21 8.22
CA ASN A 41 6.29 16.64 8.85
C ASN A 41 7.26 17.24 7.83
N LEU A 42 7.33 16.68 6.64
CA LEU A 42 8.16 17.20 5.57
C LEU A 42 7.71 18.62 5.19
N ILE A 43 6.41 18.79 4.99
CA ILE A 43 5.86 20.09 4.61
C ILE A 43 6.10 21.14 5.69
N TYR A 44 5.93 20.75 6.95
CA TYR A 44 6.09 21.68 8.08
C TYR A 44 7.54 22.05 8.33
N SER A 45 8.45 21.06 8.31
CA SER A 45 9.85 21.26 8.70
C SER A 45 10.77 21.55 7.54
N HIS A 46 10.38 21.20 6.30
CA HIS A 46 11.21 21.27 5.09
C HIS A 46 12.46 20.39 5.16
N GLU A 47 12.46 19.36 6.03
CA GLU A 47 13.58 18.44 6.15
C GLU A 47 13.32 17.19 5.30
N ILE A 48 14.19 16.97 4.31
CA ILE A 48 14.04 15.91 3.32
C ILE A 48 14.04 14.49 3.93
N LYS A 49 14.60 14.33 5.13
CA LYS A 49 14.63 13.03 5.80
C LYS A 49 13.23 12.44 5.99
N TYR A 50 12.21 13.29 6.13
CA TYR A 50 10.85 12.81 6.31
C TYR A 50 10.28 12.17 5.06
N LEU A 51 10.78 12.55 3.87
CA LEU A 51 10.40 11.85 2.65
C LEU A 51 10.89 10.40 2.67
N LEU A 52 12.13 10.19 3.11
CA LEU A 52 12.67 8.83 3.26
C LEU A 52 11.85 8.04 4.27
N PHE A 53 11.55 8.62 5.44
CA PHE A 53 10.78 7.94 6.46
C PHE A 53 9.38 7.58 5.96
N ALA A 54 8.76 8.45 5.15
CA ALA A 54 7.44 8.18 4.58
C ALA A 54 7.46 6.92 3.72
N PHE A 55 8.40 6.83 2.79
CA PHE A 55 8.48 5.66 1.90
C PHE A 55 8.91 4.40 2.65
N LEU A 56 9.84 4.49 3.59
CA LEU A 56 10.23 3.33 4.39
C LEU A 56 9.06 2.79 5.19
N SER A 57 8.24 3.67 5.76
CA SER A 57 7.06 3.23 6.52
C SER A 57 6.05 2.55 5.63
N ALA A 58 5.69 3.17 4.50
CA ALA A 58 4.68 2.63 3.61
C ALA A 58 5.12 1.27 3.04
N TYR A 59 6.29 1.21 2.45
CA TYR A 59 6.76 -0.02 1.82
C TYR A 59 7.21 -1.06 2.84
N GLY A 60 7.80 -0.64 3.95
CA GLY A 60 8.24 -1.57 4.99
C GLY A 60 7.08 -2.38 5.54
N PHE A 61 6.02 -1.71 5.97
CA PHE A 61 4.84 -2.41 6.49
C PHE A 61 4.15 -3.23 5.41
N ALA A 62 4.03 -2.70 4.19
CA ALA A 62 3.39 -3.41 3.09
C ALA A 62 4.15 -4.70 2.74
N TRP A 63 5.47 -4.63 2.66
CA TRP A 63 6.28 -5.78 2.29
C TRP A 63 6.31 -6.85 3.38
N ILE A 64 6.25 -6.45 4.65
CA ILE A 64 6.10 -7.42 5.75
C ILE A 64 4.83 -8.23 5.51
N GLY A 65 3.73 -7.58 5.17
CA GLY A 65 2.49 -8.28 4.87
C GLY A 65 2.63 -9.24 3.70
N HIS A 66 3.25 -8.79 2.61
CA HIS A 66 3.39 -9.65 1.44
C HIS A 66 4.33 -10.84 1.66
N PHE A 67 5.49 -10.59 2.23
CA PHE A 67 6.50 -11.66 2.34
C PHE A 67 6.24 -12.61 3.49
N PHE A 68 5.66 -12.15 4.59
CA PHE A 68 5.51 -12.96 5.79
C PHE A 68 4.09 -13.45 6.05
N ILE A 69 3.07 -12.75 5.56
CA ILE A 69 1.67 -13.12 5.79
C ILE A 69 1.05 -13.75 4.55
N GLU A 70 1.12 -13.03 3.41
CA GLU A 70 0.54 -13.52 2.16
C GLU A 70 1.44 -14.52 1.45
N GLU A 71 2.74 -14.47 1.74
CA GLU A 71 3.76 -15.30 1.08
C GLU A 71 3.73 -15.10 -0.43
N ASN A 72 3.62 -13.83 -0.84
CA ASN A 72 3.61 -13.46 -2.24
C ASN A 72 4.54 -12.27 -2.49
N LYS A 73 4.68 -11.93 -3.76
CA LYS A 73 5.50 -10.80 -4.19
C LYS A 73 4.63 -9.53 -4.22
N PRO A 74 5.13 -8.39 -3.73
CA PRO A 74 4.38 -7.14 -3.87
C PRO A 74 4.05 -6.84 -5.34
N ALA A 75 2.80 -6.43 -5.60
CA ALA A 75 2.37 -6.08 -6.95
C ALA A 75 3.15 -4.90 -7.52
N THR A 76 3.76 -4.09 -6.66
CA THR A 76 4.61 -2.96 -7.06
C THR A 76 5.73 -3.38 -8.02
N PHE A 77 6.23 -4.61 -7.88
CA PHE A 77 7.32 -5.07 -8.73
C PHE A 77 6.92 -5.19 -10.20
N ASP A 78 5.67 -5.50 -10.48
CA ASP A 78 5.17 -5.65 -11.85
C ASP A 78 4.33 -4.45 -12.30
N TYR A 79 3.63 -3.79 -11.39
CA TYR A 79 2.68 -2.71 -11.68
C TYR A 79 2.88 -1.56 -10.68
N PRO A 80 3.98 -0.80 -10.78
CA PRO A 80 4.25 0.23 -9.76
C PRO A 80 3.19 1.33 -9.68
N VAL A 81 2.69 1.81 -10.83
CA VAL A 81 1.68 2.87 -10.83
C VAL A 81 0.34 2.36 -10.36
N TYR A 82 -0.10 1.21 -10.90
CA TYR A 82 -1.38 0.62 -10.50
C TYR A 82 -1.36 0.21 -9.03
N SER A 83 -0.22 -0.27 -8.53
CA SER A 83 -0.11 -0.64 -7.12
C SER A 83 -0.25 0.57 -6.21
N PHE A 84 0.35 1.70 -6.58
CA PHE A 84 0.18 2.93 -5.81
C PHE A 84 -1.28 3.37 -5.80
N MET A 85 -1.95 3.33 -6.96
CA MET A 85 -3.37 3.65 -7.06
C MET A 85 -4.21 2.70 -6.21
N GLY A 86 -3.85 1.41 -6.23
CA GLY A 86 -4.52 0.40 -5.40
C GLY A 86 -4.34 0.65 -3.92
N ASP A 87 -3.13 1.05 -3.51
CA ASP A 87 -2.86 1.40 -2.12
C ASP A 87 -3.76 2.55 -1.67
N CYS A 88 -3.91 3.58 -2.49
CA CYS A 88 -4.76 4.71 -2.18
C CYS A 88 -6.23 4.29 -2.09
N LEU A 89 -6.70 3.51 -3.05
CA LEU A 89 -8.10 3.09 -3.06
C LEU A 89 -8.40 2.15 -1.90
N MET A 90 -7.54 1.19 -1.62
CA MET A 90 -7.74 0.28 -0.50
C MET A 90 -7.77 1.04 0.82
N PHE A 91 -6.91 2.03 1.00
CA PHE A 91 -6.91 2.87 2.19
C PHE A 91 -8.27 3.55 2.36
N ILE A 92 -8.78 4.14 1.29
CA ILE A 92 -10.09 4.81 1.32
C ILE A 92 -11.20 3.80 1.63
N GLU A 93 -11.15 2.62 1.03
CA GLU A 93 -12.15 1.59 1.25
C GLU A 93 -12.13 1.07 2.68
N ILE A 94 -10.94 0.96 3.29
CA ILE A 94 -10.83 0.59 4.70
C ILE A 94 -11.47 1.67 5.58
N LEU A 95 -11.23 2.95 5.28
CA LEU A 95 -11.85 4.05 6.01
C LEU A 95 -13.38 3.99 5.91
N LYS A 96 -13.92 3.53 4.78
CA LYS A 96 -15.36 3.40 4.57
C LYS A 96 -15.94 2.11 5.16
N GLY A 97 -15.11 1.27 5.74
CA GLY A 97 -15.55 0.01 6.33
C GLY A 97 -15.78 -1.11 5.34
N LYS A 98 -15.25 -1.00 4.12
CA LYS A 98 -15.45 -2.04 3.09
C LYS A 98 -14.54 -3.23 3.29
N HIS A 99 -13.47 -3.09 4.06
CA HIS A 99 -12.54 -4.18 4.35
C HIS A 99 -12.37 -4.31 5.86
N LYS A 100 -12.45 -5.55 6.34
CA LYS A 100 -12.27 -5.82 7.76
C LYS A 100 -10.77 -5.94 8.06
N ILE A 101 -10.28 -5.16 9.04
CA ILE A 101 -8.86 -5.18 9.41
C ILE A 101 -8.65 -5.53 10.90
N LEU A 102 -9.71 -5.67 11.66
CA LEU A 102 -9.66 -6.05 13.09
C LEU A 102 -10.55 -7.25 13.38
#